data_26ee4b6f180253077b869a4da2580580
#
_entry.id   26ee4b6f180253077b869a4da2580580
#
_cell.length_a   1.000
_cell.length_b   1.000
_cell.length_c   1.000
_cell.angle_alpha   90.00
_cell.angle_beta   90.00
_cell.angle_gamma   90.00
#
_symmetry.space_group_name_H-M   'P 1'
#
loop_
_entity.id
_entity.type
_entity.pdbx_description
1 polymer ?
#
loop_
_entity_poly.entity_id
_entity_poly.type
_entity_poly.pdbx_seq_one_letter_code
_entity_poly.pdbx_strand_id
1 'polypeptide(L)'
;RDYIHVVDLAKGHVNAIQKAVSAEGVNIYNLGTGNGYSVLDIVKAFEAANGVKIPYTIKPRRAGDIATCYADPKKAKEELGWEAQYDLKRMCEDSWRYAQMCEK
;
A
#
# COMPACT_ATOMS: atom_id res chain seq x y z
N ARG A 1 -4.44 8.58 -1.96
CA ARG A 1 -4.59 7.30 -1.24
C ARG A 1 -3.26 6.87 -0.61
N ASP A 2 -3.35 6.02 0.38
CA ASP A 2 -2.20 5.41 1.02
C ASP A 2 -1.95 4.07 0.35
N TYR A 3 -0.94 4.00 -0.51
CA TYR A 3 -0.55 2.77 -1.20
C TYR A 3 0.47 2.02 -0.36
N ILE A 4 0.28 0.72 -0.23
CA ILE A 4 1.12 -0.15 0.60
C ILE A 4 1.64 -1.33 -0.22
N HIS A 5 2.87 -1.74 0.03
CA HIS A 5 3.44 -2.92 -0.61
C HIS A 5 2.73 -4.18 -0.09
N VAL A 6 2.43 -5.12 -1.00
CA VAL A 6 1.70 -6.35 -0.63
C VAL A 6 2.46 -7.19 0.41
N VAL A 7 3.77 -7.18 0.40
CA VAL A 7 4.59 -7.87 1.39
C VAL A 7 4.44 -7.23 2.77
N ASP A 8 4.40 -5.90 2.85
CA ASP A 8 4.14 -5.19 4.10
C ASP A 8 2.75 -5.52 4.63
N LEU A 9 1.75 -5.57 3.76
CA LEU A 9 0.39 -5.95 4.13
C LEU A 9 0.34 -7.38 4.66
N ALA A 10 1.02 -8.31 4.01
CA ALA A 10 1.10 -9.70 4.45
C ALA A 10 1.77 -9.83 5.82
N LYS A 11 2.85 -9.10 6.06
CA LYS A 11 3.52 -9.06 7.36
C LYS A 11 2.61 -8.53 8.46
N GLY A 12 1.81 -7.51 8.15
CA GLY A 12 0.81 -6.98 9.07
C GLY A 12 -0.21 -8.03 9.47
N HIS A 13 -0.67 -8.83 8.53
CA HIS A 13 -1.58 -9.94 8.80
C HIS A 13 -0.95 -10.99 9.72
N VAL A 14 0.31 -11.36 9.47
CA VAL A 14 1.02 -12.32 10.32
C VAL A 14 1.14 -11.79 11.76
N ASN A 15 1.51 -10.53 11.92
CA ASN A 15 1.62 -9.91 13.23
C ASN A 15 0.26 -9.84 13.94
N ALA A 16 -0.82 -9.57 13.20
CA ALA A 16 -2.18 -9.54 13.73
C ALA A 16 -2.64 -10.92 14.20
N ILE A 17 -2.31 -11.98 13.46
CA ILE A 17 -2.63 -13.36 13.86
C ILE A 17 -1.94 -13.72 15.18
N GLN A 18 -0.67 -13.37 15.32
CA GLN A 18 0.07 -13.60 16.57
C GLN A 18 -0.57 -12.87 17.74
N LYS A 19 -1.05 -11.65 17.54
CA LYS A 19 -1.75 -10.88 18.56
C LYS A 19 -3.11 -11.51 18.88
N ALA A 20 -3.84 -11.99 17.89
CA ALA A 20 -5.16 -12.59 18.05
C ALA A 20 -5.13 -13.86 18.92
N VAL A 21 -4.05 -14.63 18.85
CA VAL A 21 -3.88 -15.83 19.68
C VAL A 21 -3.85 -15.50 21.17
N SER A 22 -3.30 -14.35 21.54
CA SER A 22 -3.12 -13.93 22.94
C SER A 22 -4.11 -12.87 23.42
N ALA A 23 -4.90 -12.27 22.51
CA ALA A 23 -5.83 -11.21 22.83
C ALA A 23 -7.28 -11.70 22.80
N GLU A 24 -8.13 -11.06 23.59
CA GLU A 24 -9.57 -11.34 23.60
C GLU A 24 -10.35 -10.23 22.92
N GLY A 25 -11.53 -10.57 22.39
CA GLY A 25 -12.45 -9.62 21.79
C GLY A 25 -12.06 -9.19 20.39
N VAL A 26 -12.58 -8.03 19.97
CA VAL A 26 -12.35 -7.46 18.65
C VAL A 26 -11.25 -6.41 18.74
N ASN A 27 -10.22 -6.55 17.91
CA ASN A 27 -9.13 -5.59 17.82
C ASN A 27 -9.02 -5.11 16.37
N ILE A 28 -9.02 -3.79 16.19
CA ILE A 28 -9.01 -3.16 14.86
C ILE A 28 -7.67 -2.44 14.65
N TYR A 29 -7.01 -2.71 13.54
CA TYR A 29 -5.76 -2.08 13.16
C TYR A 29 -5.82 -1.57 11.73
N ASN A 30 -5.33 -0.34 11.52
CA ASN A 30 -5.15 0.22 10.19
C ASN A 30 -3.71 -0.02 9.74
N LEU A 31 -3.56 -0.61 8.56
CA LEU A 31 -2.25 -0.88 7.96
C LEU A 31 -2.05 0.06 6.78
N GLY A 32 -0.97 0.81 6.80
CA GLY A 32 -0.62 1.74 5.75
C GLY A 32 0.74 2.36 6.02
N THR A 33 1.17 3.25 5.13
CA THR A 33 2.44 3.94 5.28
C THR A 33 2.32 5.23 6.09
N GLY A 34 1.10 5.75 6.22
CA GLY A 34 0.85 7.07 6.79
C GLY A 34 1.07 8.21 5.80
N ASN A 35 1.37 7.89 4.55
CA ASN A 35 1.60 8.88 3.50
C ASN A 35 0.54 8.75 2.40
N GLY A 36 0.03 9.90 1.94
CA GLY A 36 -0.92 9.94 0.83
C GLY A 36 -0.22 10.22 -0.48
N TYR A 37 -0.60 9.49 -1.53
CA TYR A 37 -0.11 9.69 -2.89
C TYR A 37 -1.29 9.84 -3.85
N SER A 38 -1.16 10.71 -4.84
CA SER A 38 -2.14 10.80 -5.93
C SER A 38 -1.90 9.68 -6.94
N VAL A 39 -2.90 9.44 -7.79
CA VAL A 39 -2.74 8.49 -8.91
C VAL A 39 -1.62 8.95 -9.85
N LEU A 40 -1.52 10.26 -10.10
CA LEU A 40 -0.43 10.82 -10.91
C LEU A 40 0.94 10.61 -10.28
N ASP A 41 1.04 10.68 -8.95
CA ASP A 41 2.28 10.37 -8.24
C ASP A 41 2.69 8.91 -8.48
N ILE A 42 1.74 7.99 -8.47
CA ILE A 42 1.97 6.57 -8.77
C ILE A 42 2.43 6.39 -10.22
N VAL A 43 1.78 7.05 -11.17
CA VAL A 43 2.16 6.97 -12.60
C VAL A 43 3.60 7.46 -12.77
N LYS A 44 3.95 8.60 -12.20
CA LYS A 44 5.29 9.16 -12.30
C LYS A 44 6.34 8.27 -11.64
N ALA A 45 6.04 7.75 -10.46
CA ALA A 45 6.94 6.86 -9.74
C ALA A 45 7.18 5.55 -10.50
N PHE A 46 6.12 5.00 -11.10
CA PHE A 46 6.21 3.78 -11.90
C PHE A 46 7.06 3.99 -13.15
N GLU A 47 6.88 5.10 -13.85
CA GLU A 47 7.68 5.46 -15.02
C GLU A 47 9.16 5.64 -14.65
N ALA A 48 9.43 6.33 -13.56
CA ALA A 48 10.79 6.59 -13.10
C ALA A 48 11.50 5.30 -12.63
N ALA A 49 10.79 4.44 -11.91
CA ALA A 49 11.35 3.21 -11.36
C ALA A 49 11.66 2.17 -12.44
N ASN A 50 10.86 2.09 -13.50
CA ASN A 50 10.92 1.02 -14.47
C ASN A 50 11.34 1.45 -15.87
N GLY A 51 11.53 2.75 -16.10
CA GLY A 51 11.94 3.29 -17.39
C GLY A 51 10.91 3.07 -18.51
N VAL A 52 9.64 3.00 -18.17
CA VAL A 52 8.53 2.81 -19.11
C VAL A 52 7.61 4.01 -19.10
N LYS A 53 6.84 4.18 -20.16
CA LYS A 53 5.84 5.25 -20.25
C LYS A 53 4.45 4.67 -20.10
N ILE A 54 3.63 5.29 -19.25
CA ILE A 54 2.26 4.85 -19.01
C ILE A 54 1.29 5.84 -19.64
N PRO A 55 0.52 5.43 -20.68
CA PRO A 55 -0.54 6.26 -21.20
C PRO A 55 -1.71 6.30 -20.23
N TYR A 56 -2.30 7.49 -20.04
CA TYR A 56 -3.47 7.63 -19.18
C TYR A 56 -4.42 8.70 -19.73
N THR A 57 -5.66 8.65 -19.28
CA THR A 57 -6.70 9.62 -19.63
C THR A 57 -7.35 10.12 -18.35
N ILE A 58 -7.49 11.44 -18.24
CA ILE A 58 -8.16 12.04 -17.08
C ILE A 58 -9.66 11.91 -17.26
N LYS A 59 -10.31 11.32 -16.27
CA LYS A 59 -11.77 11.11 -16.25
C LYS A 59 -12.39 11.90 -15.10
N PRO A 60 -13.70 12.19 -15.18
CA PRO A 60 -14.41 12.79 -14.05
C PRO A 60 -14.35 11.91 -12.80
N ARG A 61 -14.52 12.55 -11.64
CA ARG A 61 -14.57 11.85 -10.37
C ARG A 61 -15.74 10.86 -10.32
N ARG A 62 -15.48 9.67 -9.84
CA ARG A 62 -16.53 8.67 -9.62
C ARG A 62 -17.36 9.05 -8.39
N ALA A 63 -18.65 8.67 -8.39
CA ALA A 63 -19.50 8.87 -7.22
C ALA A 63 -18.92 8.10 -6.01
N GLY A 64 -18.88 8.76 -4.86
CA GLY A 64 -18.37 8.15 -3.62
C GLY A 64 -16.86 8.22 -3.43
N ASP A 65 -16.10 8.70 -4.42
CA ASP A 65 -14.65 8.84 -4.27
C ASP A 65 -14.30 9.95 -3.29
N ILE A 66 -13.47 9.61 -2.30
CA ILE A 66 -12.94 10.56 -1.33
C ILE A 66 -11.69 11.22 -1.94
N ALA A 67 -11.57 12.54 -1.77
CA ALA A 67 -10.44 13.30 -2.31
C ALA A 67 -9.10 12.86 -1.72
N THR A 68 -9.07 12.64 -0.40
CA THR A 68 -7.85 12.26 0.32
C THR A 68 -8.21 11.20 1.35
N CYS A 69 -7.43 10.12 1.38
CA CYS A 69 -7.58 9.08 2.39
C CYS A 69 -6.25 8.37 2.58
N TYR A 70 -5.75 8.38 3.80
CA TYR A 70 -4.53 7.65 4.17
C TYR A 70 -4.64 7.19 5.62
N ALA A 71 -3.90 6.14 5.95
CA ALA A 71 -3.99 5.50 7.26
C ALA A 71 -3.14 6.23 8.30
N ASP A 72 -3.55 6.08 9.57
CA ASP A 72 -2.68 6.33 10.71
C ASP A 72 -2.30 4.96 11.28
N PRO A 73 -1.10 4.45 10.99
CA PRO A 73 -0.68 3.12 11.42
C PRO A 73 -0.10 3.08 12.84
N LYS A 74 -0.25 4.14 13.62
CA LYS A 74 0.35 4.27 14.94
C LYS A 74 -0.01 3.11 15.87
N LYS A 75 -1.27 2.72 15.92
CA LYS A 75 -1.74 1.62 16.76
C LYS A 75 -1.08 0.29 16.37
N ALA A 76 -0.98 0.01 15.07
CA ALA A 76 -0.33 -1.20 14.58
C ALA A 76 1.16 -1.22 14.95
N LYS A 77 1.83 -0.08 14.87
CA LYS A 77 3.23 0.03 15.27
C LYS A 77 3.41 -0.23 16.75
N GLU A 78 2.58 0.36 17.60
CA GLU A 78 2.68 0.26 19.04
C GLU A 78 2.27 -1.13 19.58
N GLU A 79 1.21 -1.73 19.03
CA GLU A 79 0.65 -2.97 19.55
C GLU A 79 1.09 -4.22 18.82
N LEU A 80 1.33 -4.13 17.51
CA LEU A 80 1.76 -5.26 16.68
C LEU A 80 3.27 -5.25 16.38
N GLY A 81 3.95 -4.15 16.66
CA GLY A 81 5.34 -3.96 16.25
C GLY A 81 5.49 -3.92 14.74
N TRP A 82 4.42 -3.55 14.02
CA TRP A 82 4.40 -3.53 12.57
C TRP A 82 4.59 -2.11 12.02
N GLU A 83 5.40 -2.01 10.98
CA GLU A 83 5.62 -0.76 10.26
C GLU A 83 5.89 -1.07 8.80
N ALA A 84 5.38 -0.25 7.88
CA ALA A 84 5.65 -0.42 6.46
C ALA A 84 7.15 -0.22 6.18
N GLN A 85 7.76 -1.16 5.48
CA GLN A 85 9.21 -1.18 5.21
C GLN A 85 9.56 -0.77 3.78
N TYR A 86 8.62 -0.90 2.85
CA TYR A 86 8.87 -0.66 1.43
C TYR A 86 8.31 0.68 0.99
N ASP A 87 9.07 1.40 0.18
CA ASP A 87 8.65 2.70 -0.35
C ASP A 87 7.89 2.55 -1.68
N LEU A 88 7.44 3.69 -2.22
CA LEU A 88 6.68 3.73 -3.46
C LEU A 88 7.50 3.21 -4.65
N LYS A 89 8.78 3.53 -4.71
CA LYS A 89 9.67 3.04 -5.76
C LYS A 89 9.71 1.51 -5.79
N ARG A 90 9.85 0.88 -4.63
CA ARG A 90 9.89 -0.58 -4.51
C ARG A 90 8.56 -1.22 -4.90
N MET A 91 7.44 -0.59 -4.53
CA MET A 91 6.11 -1.05 -4.96
C MET A 91 6.01 -1.09 -6.47
N CYS A 92 6.45 -0.04 -7.14
CA CYS A 92 6.40 0.07 -8.60
C CYS A 92 7.34 -0.93 -9.28
N GLU A 93 8.55 -1.08 -8.77
CA GLU A 93 9.51 -2.04 -9.30
C GLU A 93 9.00 -3.48 -9.23
N ASP A 94 8.49 -3.87 -8.07
CA ASP A 94 8.02 -5.23 -7.84
C ASP A 94 6.75 -5.52 -8.63
N SER A 95 5.84 -4.56 -8.74
CA SER A 95 4.61 -4.70 -9.54
C SER A 95 4.92 -4.91 -11.02
N TRP A 96 5.86 -4.15 -11.58
CA TRP A 96 6.25 -4.27 -12.97
C TRP A 96 6.94 -5.61 -13.24
N ARG A 97 7.83 -6.01 -12.35
CA ARG A 97 8.50 -7.31 -12.46
C ARG A 97 7.50 -8.46 -12.46
N TYR A 98 6.51 -8.40 -11.59
CA TYR A 98 5.44 -9.41 -11.56
C TYR A 98 4.63 -9.43 -12.85
N ALA A 99 4.25 -8.26 -13.37
CA ALA A 99 3.51 -8.15 -14.61
C ALA A 99 4.28 -8.77 -15.80
N GLN A 100 5.59 -8.52 -15.86
CA GLN A 100 6.44 -9.10 -16.90
C GLN A 100 6.52 -10.63 -16.80
N MET A 101 6.54 -11.16 -15.58
CA MET A 101 6.56 -12.63 -15.37
C MET A 101 5.25 -13.27 -15.80
N CYS A 102 4.12 -12.59 -15.62
CA CYS A 102 2.80 -13.13 -15.98
C CYS A 102 2.51 -13.12 -17.49
N GLU A 103 3.24 -12.33 -18.27
CA GLU A 103 3.08 -12.25 -19.73
C GLU A 103 3.71 -13.40 -20.50
N LYS A 104 4.39 -14.27 -19.84
CA LYS A 104 5.08 -15.40 -20.48
C LYS A 104 4.17 -16.60 -20.71
#